data_b43c94075e0605340ce0fba3a012ced4
#
_entry.id   b43c94075e0605340ce0fba3a012ced4
#
_cell.length_a   1.000
_cell.length_b   1.000
_cell.length_c   1.000
_cell.angle_alpha   90.00
_cell.angle_beta   90.00
_cell.angle_gamma   90.00
#
_symmetry.space_group_name_H-M   'P 1'
#
loop_
_entity.id
_entity.type
_entity.pdbx_description
1 polymer ?
#
loop_
_entity_poly.entity_id
_entity_poly.type
_entity_poly.pdbx_seq_one_letter_code
_entity_poly.pdbx_strand_id
1 'polypeptide(L)'
;MPGFVIFNIEIKKPEEYKEYVEKVTPIAKKFGGEYIVRGGETKVIEGVWTYPRTIIIKFPSYEKALEWYSSEEYKPIKKIRLDNSVSNGTVSYTHLTLPTICSV
;
A
#
# COMPACT_ATOMS: atom_id res chain seq x y z
N MET A 1 15.97 -4.80 -6.56
CA MET A 1 15.61 -3.65 -5.69
C MET A 1 14.17 -3.75 -5.27
N PRO A 2 13.88 -3.65 -4.01
CA PRO A 2 12.51 -3.79 -3.55
C PRO A 2 11.62 -2.64 -4.03
N GLY A 3 10.34 -2.97 -4.21
CA GLY A 3 9.33 -1.97 -4.49
C GLY A 3 8.41 -1.85 -3.28
N PHE A 4 7.80 -0.70 -3.12
CA PHE A 4 6.94 -0.43 -1.97
C PHE A 4 5.62 0.14 -2.43
N VAL A 5 4.54 -0.44 -1.92
CA VAL A 5 3.21 0.14 -2.07
C VAL A 5 2.90 0.86 -0.77
N ILE A 6 2.52 2.11 -0.87
CA ILE A 6 2.26 2.96 0.29
C ILE A 6 0.84 3.50 0.17
N PHE A 7 0.01 3.18 1.17
CA PHE A 7 -1.34 3.70 1.24
C PHE A 7 -1.53 4.54 2.49
N ASN A 8 -2.31 5.61 2.38
CA ASN A 8 -2.94 6.17 3.56
C ASN A 8 -4.45 6.10 3.34
N ILE A 9 -5.17 5.66 4.36
CA ILE A 9 -6.55 5.21 4.23
C ILE A 9 -7.40 5.74 5.38
N GLU A 10 -8.61 6.18 5.04
CA GLU A 10 -9.65 6.44 6.02
C GLU A 10 -10.76 5.41 5.80
N ILE A 11 -10.97 4.54 6.78
CA ILE A 11 -11.97 3.49 6.69
C ILE A 11 -13.34 4.10 6.98
N LYS A 12 -14.28 3.96 6.03
CA LYS A 12 -15.63 4.50 6.19
C LYS A 12 -16.61 3.46 6.74
N LYS A 13 -16.43 2.21 6.35
CA LYS A 13 -17.30 1.10 6.78
C LYS A 13 -16.44 -0.03 7.35
N PRO A 14 -16.13 0.02 8.66
CA PRO A 14 -15.20 -0.94 9.27
C PRO A 14 -15.59 -2.41 9.11
N GLU A 15 -16.87 -2.73 9.21
CA GLU A 15 -17.30 -4.13 9.12
C GLU A 15 -17.05 -4.69 7.73
N GLU A 16 -17.41 -3.95 6.68
CA GLU A 16 -17.20 -4.38 5.31
C GLU A 16 -15.71 -4.37 4.95
N TYR A 17 -14.95 -3.46 5.54
CA TYR A 17 -13.51 -3.36 5.28
C TYR A 17 -12.75 -4.57 5.82
N LYS A 18 -13.26 -5.25 6.83
CA LYS A 18 -12.64 -6.46 7.38
C LYS A 18 -12.49 -7.54 6.33
N GLU A 19 -13.46 -7.67 5.45
CA GLU A 19 -13.39 -8.64 4.36
C GLU A 19 -12.19 -8.34 3.46
N TYR A 20 -11.94 -7.07 3.18
CA TYR A 20 -10.78 -6.66 2.41
C TYR A 20 -9.48 -7.11 3.06
N VAL A 21 -9.33 -6.83 4.36
CA VAL A 21 -8.12 -7.17 5.10
C VAL A 21 -7.85 -8.67 5.05
N GLU A 22 -8.89 -9.48 5.24
CA GLU A 22 -8.75 -10.93 5.22
C GLU A 22 -8.34 -11.47 3.84
N LYS A 23 -8.90 -10.89 2.78
CA LYS A 23 -8.70 -11.40 1.42
C LYS A 23 -7.45 -10.87 0.76
N VAL A 24 -7.02 -9.66 1.09
CA VAL A 24 -5.86 -9.06 0.44
C VAL A 24 -4.55 -9.72 0.85
N THR A 25 -4.44 -10.14 2.10
CA THR A 25 -3.19 -10.65 2.64
C THR A 25 -2.61 -11.83 1.86
N PRO A 26 -3.38 -12.89 1.59
CA PRO A 26 -2.83 -14.01 0.82
C PRO A 26 -2.50 -13.62 -0.63
N ILE A 27 -3.24 -12.69 -1.21
CA ILE A 27 -2.98 -12.25 -2.58
C ILE A 27 -1.67 -11.47 -2.63
N ALA A 28 -1.45 -10.56 -1.70
CA ALA A 28 -0.19 -9.82 -1.62
C ALA A 28 0.98 -10.78 -1.44
N LYS A 29 0.85 -11.77 -0.58
CA LYS A 29 1.88 -12.78 -0.35
C LYS A 29 2.21 -13.57 -1.62
N LYS A 30 1.21 -13.88 -2.42
CA LYS A 30 1.41 -14.61 -3.66
C LYS A 30 2.35 -13.87 -4.60
N PHE A 31 2.33 -12.55 -4.58
CA PHE A 31 3.22 -11.72 -5.39
C PHE A 31 4.50 -11.34 -4.65
N GLY A 32 4.76 -11.94 -3.50
CA GLY A 32 5.96 -11.68 -2.73
C GLY A 32 5.85 -10.49 -1.78
N GLY A 33 4.64 -10.02 -1.55
CA GLY A 33 4.41 -8.86 -0.68
C GLY A 33 4.54 -9.19 0.80
N GLU A 34 5.15 -8.26 1.52
CA GLU A 34 5.33 -8.34 2.96
C GLU A 34 4.86 -7.02 3.57
N TYR A 35 3.91 -7.09 4.49
CA TYR A 35 3.45 -5.89 5.18
C TYR A 35 4.51 -5.46 6.20
N ILE A 36 5.06 -4.26 6.02
CA ILE A 36 6.07 -3.73 6.93
C ILE A 36 5.52 -2.61 7.81
N VAL A 37 4.43 -1.95 7.39
CA VAL A 37 3.64 -1.05 8.22
C VAL A 37 2.19 -1.40 7.95
N ARG A 38 1.41 -1.66 9.00
CA ARG A 38 0.04 -2.12 8.80
C ARG A 38 -0.91 -1.49 9.81
N GLY A 39 -1.14 -0.20 9.63
CA GLY A 39 -2.20 0.49 10.36
C GLY A 39 -1.97 0.70 11.84
N GLY A 40 -0.72 0.77 12.27
CA GLY A 40 -0.42 1.15 13.64
C GLY A 40 -0.70 2.63 13.86
N GLU A 41 -0.43 3.09 15.06
CA GLU A 41 -0.60 4.49 15.42
C GLU A 41 0.30 5.37 14.56
N THR A 42 -0.24 6.48 14.06
CA THR A 42 0.54 7.44 13.28
C THR A 42 0.61 8.78 14.02
N LYS A 43 1.72 9.46 13.89
CA LYS A 43 1.89 10.81 14.39
C LYS A 43 2.48 11.65 13.28
N VAL A 44 1.76 12.70 12.90
CA VAL A 44 2.24 13.62 11.87
C VAL A 44 3.36 14.47 12.48
N ILE A 45 4.53 14.43 11.88
CA ILE A 45 5.67 15.20 12.36
C ILE A 45 5.91 16.44 11.53
N GLU A 46 5.29 16.51 10.35
CA GLU A 46 5.49 17.64 9.45
C GLU A 46 4.39 17.64 8.39
N GLY A 47 3.81 18.79 8.12
CA GLY A 47 2.82 18.95 7.07
C GLY A 47 1.47 18.32 7.38
N VAL A 48 0.75 18.00 6.34
CA VAL A 48 -0.60 17.42 6.42
C VAL A 48 -0.57 15.96 5.94
N TRP A 49 -1.11 15.07 6.74
CA TRP A 49 -1.28 13.66 6.38
C TRP A 49 -2.77 13.41 6.23
N THR A 50 -3.23 13.29 5.00
CA THR A 50 -4.67 13.35 4.67
C THR A 50 -5.50 12.30 5.37
N TYR A 51 -5.03 11.04 5.38
CA TYR A 51 -5.77 9.94 6.00
C TYR A 51 -4.89 9.23 7.02
N PRO A 52 -5.45 8.85 8.18
CA PRO A 52 -4.62 8.43 9.30
C PRO A 52 -3.98 7.05 9.19
N ARG A 53 -4.67 6.08 8.56
CA ARG A 53 -4.16 4.71 8.54
C ARG A 53 -3.09 4.56 7.45
N THR A 54 -1.89 4.14 7.85
CA THR A 54 -0.76 3.97 6.92
C THR A 54 -0.45 2.50 6.74
N ILE A 55 -0.35 2.07 5.48
CA ILE A 55 -0.01 0.70 5.11
C ILE A 55 1.18 0.78 4.17
N ILE A 56 2.21 -0.01 4.44
CA ILE A 56 3.35 -0.14 3.52
C ILE A 56 3.58 -1.61 3.27
N ILE A 57 3.60 -2.00 2.00
CA ILE A 57 3.83 -3.38 1.58
C ILE A 57 5.10 -3.40 0.75
N LYS A 58 6.04 -4.25 1.14
CA LYS A 58 7.30 -4.42 0.42
C LYS A 58 7.17 -5.60 -0.55
N PHE A 59 7.52 -5.36 -1.80
CA PHE A 59 7.55 -6.39 -2.84
C PHE A 59 8.98 -6.60 -3.32
N PRO A 60 9.28 -7.76 -3.95
CA PRO A 60 10.64 -8.01 -4.44
C PRO A 60 11.14 -6.96 -5.42
N SER A 61 10.22 -6.33 -6.17
CA SER A 61 10.59 -5.30 -7.14
C SER A 61 9.43 -4.34 -7.36
N TYR A 62 9.75 -3.22 -7.97
CA TYR A 62 8.75 -2.24 -8.40
C TYR A 62 7.74 -2.89 -9.36
N GLU A 63 8.23 -3.69 -10.30
CA GLU A 63 7.39 -4.38 -11.26
C GLU A 63 6.43 -5.36 -10.59
N LYS A 64 6.89 -6.09 -9.57
CA LYS A 64 6.03 -7.01 -8.83
C LYS A 64 4.93 -6.28 -8.08
N ALA A 65 5.24 -5.12 -7.52
CA ALA A 65 4.24 -4.28 -6.85
C ALA A 65 3.15 -3.85 -7.82
N LEU A 66 3.53 -3.44 -9.02
CA LEU A 66 2.57 -3.04 -10.05
C LEU A 66 1.77 -4.24 -10.56
N GLU A 67 2.40 -5.41 -10.73
CA GLU A 67 1.69 -6.63 -11.11
C GLU A 67 0.60 -6.97 -10.08
N TRP A 68 0.95 -6.90 -8.79
CA TRP A 68 -0.03 -7.16 -7.74
C TRP A 68 -1.22 -6.21 -7.85
N TYR A 69 -0.94 -4.93 -7.97
CA TYR A 69 -2.00 -3.92 -7.98
C TYR A 69 -2.95 -4.08 -9.17
N SER A 70 -2.43 -4.50 -10.33
CA SER A 70 -3.22 -4.67 -11.54
C SER A 70 -3.66 -6.11 -11.80
N SER A 71 -3.40 -7.04 -10.86
CA SER A 71 -3.72 -8.43 -11.06
C SER A 71 -5.22 -8.68 -11.07
N GLU A 72 -5.63 -9.72 -11.80
CA GLU A 72 -7.04 -10.12 -11.83
C GLU A 72 -7.52 -10.58 -10.46
N GLU A 73 -6.63 -11.17 -9.68
CA GLU A 73 -6.95 -11.65 -8.33
C GLU A 73 -7.25 -10.52 -7.37
N TYR A 74 -6.51 -9.41 -7.49
CA TYR A 74 -6.71 -8.25 -6.61
C TYR A 74 -7.91 -7.40 -7.04
N LYS A 75 -8.29 -7.45 -8.29
CA LYS A 75 -9.32 -6.57 -8.85
C LYS A 75 -10.63 -6.55 -8.04
N PRO A 76 -11.26 -7.72 -7.75
CA PRO A 76 -12.48 -7.70 -6.93
C PRO A 76 -12.23 -7.28 -5.49
N ILE A 77 -11.05 -7.57 -4.96
CA ILE A 77 -10.68 -7.23 -3.59
C ILE A 77 -10.45 -5.73 -3.47
N LYS A 78 -9.79 -5.15 -4.47
CA LYS A 78 -9.57 -3.71 -4.55
C LYS A 78 -10.92 -2.96 -4.51
N LYS A 79 -11.94 -3.49 -5.17
CA LYS A 79 -13.26 -2.89 -5.18
C LYS A 79 -13.84 -2.81 -3.76
N ILE A 80 -13.63 -3.84 -2.94
CA ILE A 80 -14.08 -3.82 -1.55
C ILE A 80 -13.44 -2.64 -0.81
N ARG A 81 -12.14 -2.44 -1.00
CA ARG A 81 -11.43 -1.32 -0.36
C ARG A 81 -11.97 0.02 -0.86
N LEU A 82 -12.13 0.16 -2.17
CA LEU A 82 -12.58 1.43 -2.75
C LEU A 82 -14.01 1.78 -2.34
N ASP A 83 -14.87 0.79 -2.17
CA ASP A 83 -16.27 1.01 -1.79
C ASP A 83 -16.42 1.36 -0.31
N ASN A 84 -15.45 1.00 0.53
CA ASN A 84 -15.60 1.10 1.98
C ASN A 84 -14.57 2.01 2.65
N SER A 85 -13.79 2.71 1.86
CA SER A 85 -12.75 3.60 2.38
C SER A 85 -12.43 4.71 1.38
N VAL A 86 -11.70 5.71 1.86
CA VAL A 86 -11.10 6.75 1.02
C VAL A 86 -9.60 6.65 1.23
N SER A 87 -8.84 6.66 0.14
CA SER A 87 -7.40 6.43 0.28
C SER A 87 -6.59 7.09 -0.81
N ASN A 88 -5.31 7.24 -0.53
CA ASN A 88 -4.29 7.58 -1.51
C ASN A 88 -3.30 6.43 -1.54
N GLY A 89 -2.79 6.12 -2.71
CA GLY A 89 -1.81 5.07 -2.85
C GLY A 89 -0.73 5.44 -3.85
N THR A 90 0.47 4.95 -3.61
CA THR A 90 1.59 5.17 -4.52
C THR A 90 2.49 3.94 -4.50
N VAL A 91 3.25 3.77 -5.56
CA VAL A 91 4.26 2.72 -5.67
C VAL A 91 5.60 3.40 -5.91
N SER A 92 6.60 3.02 -5.14
CA SER A 92 7.93 3.57 -5.28
C SER A 92 8.98 2.48 -5.09
N TYR A 93 10.23 2.81 -5.24
CA TYR A 93 11.31 1.84 -5.04
C TYR A 93 12.57 2.56 -4.57
N THR A 94 13.51 1.77 -4.02
CA THR A 94 14.80 2.31 -3.62
C THR A 94 15.72 2.31 -4.83
N HIS A 95 16.20 3.47 -5.21
CA HIS A 95 17.17 3.59 -6.29
C HIS A 95 18.57 3.34 -5.76
N LEU A 96 19.30 2.44 -6.39
CA LEU A 96 20.66 2.08 -5.92
C LEU A 96 21.64 3.21 -6.04
N THR A 97 21.54 3.96 -7.13
CA THR A 97 22.48 5.06 -7.41
C THR A 97 21.74 6.36 -7.25
N LEU A 98 22.19 7.18 -6.33
CA LEU A 98 21.61 8.51 -6.18
C LEU A 98 21.98 9.36 -7.39
N PRO A 99 21.03 10.11 -7.94
CA PRO A 99 21.34 11.04 -9.01
C PRO A 99 22.36 12.07 -8.51
N THR A 100 23.30 12.45 -9.35
CA THR A 100 24.32 13.44 -8.97
C THR A 100 23.70 14.78 -8.63
N ILE A 101 22.54 15.05 -9.14
CA ILE A 101 21.83 16.30 -8.86
C ILE A 101 20.79 16.16 -7.76
N CYS A 102 20.84 15.07 -7.03
CA CYS A 102 19.90 14.85 -5.95
C CYS A 102 20.11 15.91 -4.89
N SER A 103 19.11 16.72 -4.65
CA SER A 103 19.19 17.85 -3.76
C SER A 103 18.52 17.60 -2.42
N VAL A 104 18.00 16.46 -2.24
CA VAL A 104 17.20 16.19 -1.05
C VAL A 104 18.07 15.84 0.13
#